data_0f293ca7159ad854a56438cabb1b1501
#
_entry.id   0f293ca7159ad854a56438cabb1b1501
#
_cell.length_a   1.000
_cell.length_b   1.000
_cell.length_c   1.000
_cell.angle_alpha   90.00
_cell.angle_beta   90.00
_cell.angle_gamma   90.00
#
_symmetry.space_group_name_H-M   'P 1'
#
loop_
_entity.id
_entity.type
_entity.pdbx_description
1 polymer ?
#
loop_
_entity_poly.entity_id
_entity_poly.type
_entity_poly.pdbx_seq_one_letter_code
_entity_poly.pdbx_strand_id
1 'polypeptide(L)'
;ITQIVQYIKEVLPTVKVGIHTNGGIGKNKTYVEVAPYVDFIAFGIDGLEDTNHIYRRNVLWNKVMDNATTYIAGGGIAYWDFIVFDHNQHQVETAETLSKEMGFAKFSAKRTGRFLNRKHEYESKLTVYNKKNLVDYIIYPPTDKKWRNSNYDKLENIRSISEYAKTACISCNALNIKEIYIGADGFVFPCGWLHDRLYGPEVDGTADQILIKRLMQQSGGLPRTNVFHGKLQ
;
A
#
# COMPACT_ATOMS: atom_id res chain seq x y z
N ILE A 1 0.36 1.08 18.59
CA ILE A 1 -0.76 0.75 17.72
C ILE A 1 -1.95 0.21 18.51
N THR A 2 -1.73 -0.66 19.48
CA THR A 2 -2.81 -1.29 20.28
C THR A 2 -3.72 -0.25 20.90
N GLN A 3 -3.19 0.74 21.61
CA GLN A 3 -3.99 1.83 22.23
C GLN A 3 -4.81 2.62 21.21
N ILE A 4 -4.28 2.81 19.99
CA ILE A 4 -4.99 3.54 18.93
C ILE A 4 -6.22 2.75 18.48
N VAL A 5 -6.04 1.46 18.15
CA VAL A 5 -7.16 0.64 17.68
C VAL A 5 -8.20 0.36 18.78
N GLN A 6 -7.78 0.23 20.03
CA GLN A 6 -8.66 0.18 21.18
C GLN A 6 -9.54 1.43 21.28
N TYR A 7 -8.90 2.61 21.26
CA TYR A 7 -9.63 3.88 21.32
C TYR A 7 -10.60 4.05 20.15
N ILE A 8 -10.19 3.66 18.92
CA ILE A 8 -11.10 3.68 17.76
C ILE A 8 -12.33 2.81 18.03
N LYS A 9 -12.16 1.60 18.53
CA LYS A 9 -13.28 0.68 18.79
C LYS A 9 -14.14 1.11 19.99
N GLU A 10 -13.57 1.81 20.96
CA GLU A 10 -14.32 2.41 22.07
C GLU A 10 -15.24 3.54 21.61
N VAL A 11 -14.71 4.44 20.76
CA VAL A 11 -15.46 5.63 20.30
C VAL A 11 -16.36 5.30 19.11
N LEU A 12 -15.93 4.41 18.23
CA LEU A 12 -16.60 4.05 16.98
C LEU A 12 -16.66 2.52 16.81
N PRO A 13 -17.50 1.82 17.61
CA PRO A 13 -17.50 0.35 17.69
C PRO A 13 -17.84 -0.34 16.36
N THR A 14 -18.58 0.33 15.47
CA THR A 14 -19.02 -0.23 14.18
C THR A 14 -18.02 0.00 13.05
N VAL A 15 -17.00 0.84 13.26
CA VAL A 15 -15.97 1.11 12.24
C VAL A 15 -15.12 -0.13 12.05
N LYS A 16 -14.90 -0.51 10.78
CA LYS A 16 -13.95 -1.57 10.43
C LYS A 16 -12.53 -1.04 10.41
N VAL A 17 -11.65 -1.73 11.11
CA VAL A 17 -10.23 -1.39 11.22
C VAL A 17 -9.40 -2.47 10.55
N GLY A 18 -8.72 -2.12 9.48
CA GLY A 18 -7.74 -2.99 8.80
C GLY A 18 -6.32 -2.43 8.94
N ILE A 19 -5.34 -3.31 9.14
CA ILE A 19 -3.93 -2.94 9.17
C ILE A 19 -3.22 -3.54 7.97
N HIS A 20 -2.42 -2.74 7.26
CA HIS A 20 -1.48 -3.22 6.26
C HIS A 20 -0.07 -3.12 6.80
N THR A 21 0.68 -4.22 6.73
CA THR A 21 2.05 -4.31 7.27
C THR A 21 2.93 -5.19 6.41
N ASN A 22 4.25 -5.00 6.46
CA ASN A 22 5.20 -5.98 5.93
C ASN A 22 5.51 -7.11 6.93
N GLY A 23 4.90 -7.08 8.12
CA GLY A 23 5.06 -8.10 9.15
C GLY A 23 6.43 -8.16 9.85
N GLY A 24 7.41 -7.38 9.40
CA GLY A 24 8.79 -7.42 9.90
C GLY A 24 9.04 -6.66 11.19
N ILE A 25 8.09 -5.85 11.63
CA ILE A 25 8.21 -4.98 12.81
C ILE A 25 7.30 -5.47 13.92
N GLY A 26 7.66 -5.10 15.16
CA GLY A 26 6.88 -5.43 16.34
C GLY A 26 7.29 -6.76 16.99
N LYS A 27 6.73 -6.98 18.17
CA LYS A 27 6.87 -8.22 18.94
C LYS A 27 5.60 -9.05 18.74
N ASN A 28 5.71 -10.36 18.84
CA ASN A 28 4.56 -11.28 18.78
C ASN A 28 3.43 -10.84 19.72
N LYS A 29 3.77 -10.38 20.93
CA LYS A 29 2.82 -9.82 21.90
C LYS A 29 1.92 -8.74 21.31
N THR A 30 2.46 -7.82 20.49
CA THR A 30 1.67 -6.76 19.86
C THR A 30 0.63 -7.31 18.91
N TYR A 31 0.95 -8.38 18.17
CA TYR A 31 0.00 -9.02 17.24
C TYR A 31 -1.15 -9.73 17.99
N VAL A 32 -0.85 -10.33 19.14
CA VAL A 32 -1.92 -10.89 20.02
C VAL A 32 -2.79 -9.76 20.59
N GLU A 33 -2.19 -8.71 21.09
CA GLU A 33 -2.91 -7.59 21.73
C GLU A 33 -3.81 -6.83 20.77
N VAL A 34 -3.47 -6.72 19.49
CA VAL A 34 -4.31 -6.00 18.50
C VAL A 34 -5.42 -6.88 17.94
N ALA A 35 -5.29 -8.21 17.96
CA ALA A 35 -6.23 -9.13 17.32
C ALA A 35 -7.70 -8.88 17.68
N PRO A 36 -8.08 -8.58 18.93
CA PRO A 36 -9.49 -8.31 19.30
C PRO A 36 -10.06 -7.00 18.75
N TYR A 37 -9.20 -6.07 18.32
CA TYR A 37 -9.60 -4.69 17.97
C TYR A 37 -9.50 -4.38 16.48
N VAL A 38 -9.00 -5.31 15.66
CA VAL A 38 -8.87 -5.12 14.22
C VAL A 38 -9.67 -6.19 13.48
N ASP A 39 -10.31 -5.78 12.40
CA ASP A 39 -11.11 -6.71 11.59
C ASP A 39 -10.23 -7.59 10.71
N PHE A 40 -9.04 -7.13 10.33
CA PHE A 40 -8.02 -7.92 9.62
C PHE A 40 -6.65 -7.27 9.66
N ILE A 41 -5.60 -8.07 9.45
CA ILE A 41 -4.27 -7.61 9.08
C ILE A 41 -3.89 -8.18 7.72
N ALA A 42 -3.55 -7.31 6.76
CA ALA A 42 -2.98 -7.68 5.49
C ALA A 42 -1.45 -7.62 5.57
N PHE A 43 -0.82 -8.80 5.46
CA PHE A 43 0.63 -8.95 5.45
C PHE A 43 1.13 -8.85 4.00
N GLY A 44 1.97 -7.86 3.71
CA GLY A 44 2.63 -7.71 2.42
C GLY A 44 3.89 -8.55 2.38
N ILE A 45 3.79 -9.76 1.83
CA ILE A 45 4.87 -10.75 1.73
C ILE A 45 5.05 -11.07 0.26
N ASP A 46 6.16 -10.60 -0.35
CA ASP A 46 6.35 -10.58 -1.80
C ASP A 46 7.42 -11.58 -2.25
N GLY A 47 7.24 -12.82 -1.87
CA GLY A 47 8.11 -13.95 -2.18
C GLY A 47 8.11 -14.98 -1.05
N LEU A 48 8.84 -16.05 -1.22
CA LEU A 48 9.17 -17.01 -0.18
C LEU A 48 10.48 -16.59 0.54
N GLU A 49 11.04 -17.47 1.37
CA GLU A 49 12.23 -17.18 2.18
C GLU A 49 13.42 -16.66 1.36
N ASP A 50 13.62 -17.23 0.18
CA ASP A 50 14.73 -16.95 -0.73
C ASP A 50 14.56 -15.66 -1.55
N THR A 51 13.35 -15.11 -1.68
CA THR A 51 13.07 -13.98 -2.57
C THR A 51 12.40 -12.78 -1.91
N ASN A 52 11.69 -12.98 -0.80
CA ASN A 52 10.96 -11.89 -0.12
C ASN A 52 11.85 -10.67 0.20
N HIS A 53 13.09 -10.90 0.59
CA HIS A 53 14.05 -9.84 0.96
C HIS A 53 14.46 -8.96 -0.22
N ILE A 54 14.30 -9.40 -1.46
CA ILE A 54 14.68 -8.64 -2.67
C ILE A 54 13.85 -7.36 -2.76
N TYR A 55 12.55 -7.46 -2.51
CA TYR A 55 11.65 -6.32 -2.50
C TYR A 55 11.38 -5.80 -1.07
N ARG A 56 11.13 -6.70 -0.10
CA ARG A 56 10.90 -6.36 1.31
C ARG A 56 12.23 -6.19 2.06
N ARG A 57 12.86 -5.06 1.82
CA ARG A 57 14.18 -4.73 2.37
C ARG A 57 14.19 -4.73 3.88
N ASN A 58 15.25 -5.29 4.48
CA ASN A 58 15.45 -5.36 5.93
C ASN A 58 14.32 -6.09 6.70
N VAL A 59 13.57 -6.94 6.02
CA VAL A 59 12.52 -7.76 6.62
C VAL A 59 13.03 -9.21 6.68
N LEU A 60 13.08 -9.77 7.88
CA LEU A 60 13.49 -11.16 8.10
C LEU A 60 12.28 -12.08 7.90
N TRP A 61 12.41 -13.07 7.02
CA TRP A 61 11.38 -14.05 6.71
C TRP A 61 10.76 -14.69 7.95
N ASN A 62 11.60 -15.30 8.80
CA ASN A 62 11.13 -15.98 10.02
C ASN A 62 10.33 -15.03 10.93
N LYS A 63 10.74 -13.76 11.01
CA LYS A 63 10.03 -12.77 11.80
C LYS A 63 8.62 -12.47 11.27
N VAL A 64 8.48 -12.41 9.95
CA VAL A 64 7.16 -12.22 9.32
C VAL A 64 6.27 -13.42 9.56
N MET A 65 6.80 -14.64 9.36
CA MET A 65 6.06 -15.87 9.57
C MET A 65 5.62 -16.02 11.03
N ASP A 66 6.51 -15.78 11.99
CA ASP A 66 6.21 -15.82 13.42
C ASP A 66 5.11 -14.81 13.80
N ASN A 67 5.20 -13.58 13.33
CA ASN A 67 4.21 -12.55 13.61
C ASN A 67 2.85 -12.91 13.01
N ALA A 68 2.81 -13.39 11.77
CA ALA A 68 1.57 -13.81 11.10
C ALA A 68 0.93 -15.01 11.80
N THR A 69 1.72 -16.05 12.09
CA THR A 69 1.25 -17.24 12.82
C THR A 69 0.73 -16.88 14.21
N THR A 70 1.45 -16.02 14.93
CA THR A 70 1.04 -15.54 16.25
C THR A 70 -0.28 -14.78 16.21
N TYR A 71 -0.47 -13.93 15.20
CA TYR A 71 -1.71 -13.17 15.01
C TYR A 71 -2.89 -14.09 14.69
N ILE A 72 -2.70 -15.07 13.80
CA ILE A 72 -3.72 -16.06 13.44
C ILE A 72 -4.07 -16.94 14.65
N ALA A 73 -3.07 -17.44 15.38
CA ALA A 73 -3.28 -18.24 16.59
C ALA A 73 -4.02 -17.47 17.70
N GLY A 74 -3.86 -16.13 17.74
CA GLY A 74 -4.61 -15.23 18.62
C GLY A 74 -6.03 -14.95 18.14
N GLY A 75 -6.53 -15.61 17.09
CA GLY A 75 -7.88 -15.44 16.55
C GLY A 75 -8.00 -14.29 15.53
N GLY A 76 -6.89 -13.69 15.12
CA GLY A 76 -6.88 -12.60 14.13
C GLY A 76 -7.11 -13.10 12.70
N ILE A 77 -7.81 -12.31 11.89
CA ILE A 77 -8.04 -12.57 10.47
C ILE A 77 -6.88 -12.01 9.66
N ALA A 78 -6.04 -12.88 9.12
CA ALA A 78 -4.87 -12.50 8.33
C ALA A 78 -5.14 -12.65 6.83
N TYR A 79 -4.68 -11.67 6.04
CA TYR A 79 -4.62 -11.73 4.58
C TYR A 79 -3.16 -11.68 4.15
N TRP A 80 -2.83 -12.43 3.10
CA TRP A 80 -1.52 -12.40 2.47
C TRP A 80 -1.60 -11.66 1.13
N ASP A 81 -1.00 -10.47 1.06
CA ASP A 81 -0.83 -9.71 -0.17
C ASP A 81 0.54 -9.99 -0.77
N PHE A 82 0.56 -10.47 -2.03
CA PHE A 82 1.76 -10.86 -2.74
C PHE A 82 1.87 -10.04 -4.04
N ILE A 83 2.81 -9.12 -4.13
CA ILE A 83 3.08 -8.36 -5.36
C ILE A 83 3.98 -9.19 -6.26
N VAL A 84 3.52 -9.44 -7.48
CA VAL A 84 4.24 -10.30 -8.42
C VAL A 84 5.26 -9.48 -9.21
N PHE A 85 6.50 -9.96 -9.21
CA PHE A 85 7.64 -9.49 -9.98
C PHE A 85 8.26 -10.67 -10.74
N ASP A 86 9.23 -10.41 -11.61
CA ASP A 86 9.93 -11.48 -12.34
C ASP A 86 10.59 -12.49 -11.40
N HIS A 87 11.27 -12.01 -10.36
CA HIS A 87 12.03 -12.85 -9.43
C HIS A 87 11.16 -13.75 -8.53
N ASN A 88 9.87 -13.47 -8.39
CA ASN A 88 8.97 -14.24 -7.51
C ASN A 88 7.73 -14.82 -8.22
N GLN A 89 7.52 -14.57 -9.51
CA GLN A 89 6.33 -15.00 -10.25
C GLN A 89 6.13 -16.53 -10.25
N HIS A 90 7.23 -17.29 -10.19
CA HIS A 90 7.21 -18.74 -10.12
C HIS A 90 6.80 -19.31 -8.76
N GLN A 91 6.78 -18.46 -7.73
CA GLN A 91 6.46 -18.86 -6.34
C GLN A 91 4.99 -18.64 -5.97
N VAL A 92 4.18 -18.02 -6.84
CA VAL A 92 2.80 -17.63 -6.52
C VAL A 92 1.95 -18.79 -6.04
N GLU A 93 2.00 -19.94 -6.72
CA GLU A 93 1.19 -21.12 -6.38
C GLU A 93 1.66 -21.76 -5.06
N THR A 94 2.98 -21.83 -4.84
CA THR A 94 3.57 -22.31 -3.58
C THR A 94 3.20 -21.38 -2.42
N ALA A 95 3.28 -20.06 -2.61
CA ALA A 95 2.92 -19.08 -1.60
C ALA A 95 1.41 -19.13 -1.26
N GLU A 96 0.56 -19.37 -2.27
CA GLU A 96 -0.88 -19.56 -2.04
C GLU A 96 -1.16 -20.81 -1.22
N THR A 97 -0.49 -21.92 -1.52
CA THR A 97 -0.62 -23.18 -0.76
C THR A 97 -0.16 -22.98 0.68
N LEU A 98 1.03 -22.41 0.87
CA LEU A 98 1.57 -22.12 2.20
C LEU A 98 0.65 -21.19 3.00
N SER A 99 0.04 -20.19 2.35
CA SER A 99 -0.88 -19.29 3.02
C SER A 99 -2.10 -20.01 3.59
N LYS A 100 -2.65 -20.97 2.85
CA LYS A 100 -3.77 -21.83 3.30
C LYS A 100 -3.35 -22.73 4.47
N GLU A 101 -2.19 -23.34 4.39
CA GLU A 101 -1.64 -24.20 5.45
C GLU A 101 -1.38 -23.42 6.74
N MET A 102 -0.95 -22.16 6.64
CA MET A 102 -0.74 -21.26 7.77
C MET A 102 -2.04 -20.67 8.34
N GLY A 103 -3.18 -20.84 7.66
CA GLY A 103 -4.48 -20.33 8.13
C GLY A 103 -4.77 -18.87 7.74
N PHE A 104 -4.11 -18.33 6.72
CA PHE A 104 -4.53 -17.04 6.16
C PHE A 104 -5.93 -17.16 5.55
N ALA A 105 -6.81 -16.22 5.89
CA ALA A 105 -8.18 -16.20 5.37
C ALA A 105 -8.26 -15.81 3.89
N LYS A 106 -7.21 -15.17 3.36
CA LYS A 106 -7.15 -14.75 1.97
C LYS A 106 -5.71 -14.65 1.49
N PHE A 107 -5.45 -15.13 0.27
CA PHE A 107 -4.24 -14.86 -0.51
C PHE A 107 -4.60 -13.99 -1.72
N SER A 108 -3.78 -12.99 -2.02
CA SER A 108 -4.00 -12.08 -3.15
C SER A 108 -2.70 -11.82 -3.90
N ALA A 109 -2.51 -12.50 -5.04
CA ALA A 109 -1.45 -12.16 -5.98
C ALA A 109 -1.82 -10.88 -6.74
N LYS A 110 -1.00 -9.84 -6.60
CA LYS A 110 -1.28 -8.49 -7.12
C LYS A 110 -0.38 -8.16 -8.30
N ARG A 111 -0.99 -7.70 -9.38
CA ARG A 111 -0.28 -7.08 -10.51
C ARG A 111 0.21 -5.71 -10.09
N THR A 112 1.52 -5.46 -10.24
CA THR A 112 2.10 -4.20 -9.79
C THR A 112 1.97 -3.08 -10.83
N GLY A 113 1.73 -1.84 -10.35
CA GLY A 113 1.83 -0.62 -11.16
C GLY A 113 3.17 0.12 -10.99
N ARG A 114 4.13 -0.45 -10.26
CA ARG A 114 5.38 0.22 -9.87
C ARG A 114 6.35 0.54 -11.00
N PHE A 115 6.15 -0.09 -12.16
CA PHE A 115 6.92 0.16 -13.38
C PHE A 115 6.35 1.31 -14.23
N LEU A 116 5.34 2.02 -13.73
CA LEU A 116 4.91 3.31 -14.28
C LEU A 116 5.54 4.42 -13.43
N ASN A 117 6.35 5.24 -14.07
CA ASN A 117 6.88 6.43 -13.42
C ASN A 117 5.80 7.52 -13.27
N ARG A 118 6.13 8.63 -12.63
CA ARG A 118 5.17 9.74 -12.41
C ARG A 118 4.75 10.46 -13.70
N LYS A 119 5.51 10.31 -14.78
CA LYS A 119 5.18 10.81 -16.11
C LYS A 119 4.29 9.83 -16.88
N HIS A 120 3.88 8.71 -16.24
CA HIS A 120 3.15 7.61 -16.85
C HIS A 120 3.91 6.89 -17.97
N GLU A 121 5.24 6.95 -17.94
CA GLU A 121 6.11 6.20 -18.81
C GLU A 121 6.44 4.85 -18.18
N TYR A 122 6.53 3.82 -19.01
CA TYR A 122 6.90 2.48 -18.56
C TYR A 122 8.41 2.39 -18.34
N GLU A 123 8.79 1.92 -17.16
CA GLU A 123 10.17 1.59 -16.81
C GLU A 123 10.38 0.09 -16.88
N SER A 124 11.35 -0.35 -17.67
CA SER A 124 11.67 -1.77 -17.86
C SER A 124 12.30 -2.42 -16.62
N LYS A 125 12.69 -1.63 -15.63
CA LYS A 125 13.32 -2.09 -14.39
C LYS A 125 13.20 -1.05 -13.28
N LEU A 126 13.23 -1.53 -12.03
CA LEU A 126 13.39 -0.69 -10.84
C LEU A 126 14.76 -0.93 -10.24
N THR A 127 15.50 0.13 -10.02
CA THR A 127 16.81 0.06 -9.35
C THR A 127 16.61 0.32 -7.86
N VAL A 128 17.04 -0.63 -7.03
CA VAL A 128 17.00 -0.54 -5.57
C VAL A 128 18.39 -0.23 -5.05
N TYR A 129 18.49 0.83 -4.26
CA TYR A 129 19.75 1.30 -3.69
C TYR A 129 19.87 0.91 -2.22
N ASN A 130 21.09 0.62 -1.78
CA ASN A 130 21.41 0.41 -0.38
C ASN A 130 21.59 1.73 0.38
N LYS A 131 21.87 1.65 1.69
CA LYS A 131 22.10 2.84 2.54
C LYS A 131 23.29 3.71 2.13
N LYS A 132 24.22 3.18 1.30
CA LYS A 132 25.38 3.90 0.74
C LYS A 132 25.11 4.47 -0.65
N ASN A 133 23.84 4.45 -1.09
CA ASN A 133 23.42 4.88 -2.43
C ASN A 133 24.07 4.08 -3.59
N LEU A 134 24.49 2.86 -3.34
CA LEU A 134 24.96 1.91 -4.35
C LEU A 134 23.82 1.00 -4.77
N VAL A 135 23.81 0.60 -6.05
CA VAL A 135 22.82 -0.38 -6.57
C VAL A 135 22.96 -1.68 -5.78
N ASP A 136 21.85 -2.15 -5.22
CA ASP A 136 21.77 -3.37 -4.43
C ASP A 136 21.05 -4.47 -5.20
N TYR A 137 19.87 -4.14 -5.73
CA TYR A 137 19.09 -5.02 -6.58
C TYR A 137 18.51 -4.29 -7.78
N ILE A 138 18.26 -5.06 -8.84
CA ILE A 138 17.43 -4.63 -9.97
C ILE A 138 16.22 -5.55 -9.99
N ILE A 139 15.03 -4.95 -9.96
CA ILE A 139 13.76 -5.65 -9.99
C ILE A 139 13.13 -5.45 -11.36
N TYR A 140 12.67 -6.53 -11.97
CA TYR A 140 12.05 -6.54 -13.28
C TYR A 140 10.55 -6.83 -13.18
N PRO A 141 9.74 -6.34 -14.14
CA PRO A 141 8.34 -6.71 -14.25
C PRO A 141 8.20 -8.21 -14.54
N PRO A 142 7.07 -8.82 -14.20
CA PRO A 142 6.81 -10.22 -14.52
C PRO A 142 6.93 -10.48 -16.02
N THR A 143 7.59 -11.57 -16.41
CA THR A 143 7.66 -12.06 -17.79
C THR A 143 6.38 -12.78 -18.20
N ASP A 144 5.70 -13.44 -17.25
CA ASP A 144 4.40 -14.06 -17.49
C ASP A 144 3.31 -12.98 -17.63
N LYS A 145 2.69 -12.93 -18.82
CA LYS A 145 1.66 -11.96 -19.19
C LYS A 145 0.46 -11.95 -18.24
N LYS A 146 0.13 -13.08 -17.60
CA LYS A 146 -0.98 -13.14 -16.62
C LYS A 146 -0.77 -12.22 -15.43
N TRP A 147 0.50 -11.93 -15.07
CA TRP A 147 0.89 -11.06 -13.96
C TRP A 147 1.22 -9.63 -14.40
N ARG A 148 1.30 -9.38 -15.69
CA ARG A 148 1.53 -8.02 -16.22
C ARG A 148 0.31 -7.13 -15.94
N ASN A 149 0.55 -5.90 -15.56
CA ASN A 149 -0.52 -4.94 -15.34
C ASN A 149 -1.08 -4.45 -16.68
N SER A 150 -2.34 -4.75 -16.95
CA SER A 150 -3.01 -4.39 -18.21
C SER A 150 -3.10 -2.88 -18.48
N ASN A 151 -2.86 -2.04 -17.47
CA ASN A 151 -2.79 -0.60 -17.68
C ASN A 151 -1.57 -0.19 -18.51
N TYR A 152 -0.49 -0.98 -18.53
CA TYR A 152 0.66 -0.74 -19.41
C TYR A 152 0.23 -0.84 -20.88
N ASP A 153 -0.47 -1.91 -21.23
CA ASP A 153 -0.93 -2.14 -22.61
C ASP A 153 -1.92 -1.06 -23.06
N LYS A 154 -2.73 -0.54 -22.14
CA LYS A 154 -3.66 0.58 -22.41
C LYS A 154 -2.92 1.88 -22.65
N LEU A 155 -1.88 2.17 -21.85
CA LEU A 155 -1.10 3.41 -21.96
C LEU A 155 -0.26 3.46 -23.23
N GLU A 156 0.27 2.31 -23.69
CA GLU A 156 0.98 2.23 -24.99
C GLU A 156 0.09 2.66 -26.17
N ASN A 157 -1.23 2.50 -26.04
CA ASN A 157 -2.21 2.87 -27.08
C ASN A 157 -2.79 4.29 -26.91
N ILE A 158 -2.44 4.99 -25.84
CA ILE A 158 -2.94 6.35 -25.57
C ILE A 158 -1.95 7.37 -26.11
N ARG A 159 -2.33 8.08 -27.18
CA ARG A 159 -1.51 9.14 -27.79
C ARG A 159 -1.28 10.34 -26.84
N SER A 160 -2.26 10.64 -26.00
CA SER A 160 -2.13 11.66 -24.95
C SER A 160 -3.11 11.39 -23.82
N ILE A 161 -2.66 11.60 -22.58
CA ILE A 161 -3.51 11.50 -21.39
C ILE A 161 -4.64 12.53 -21.43
N SER A 162 -4.38 13.71 -21.99
CA SER A 162 -5.38 14.77 -22.14
C SER A 162 -6.52 14.37 -23.08
N GLU A 163 -6.22 13.66 -24.18
CA GLU A 163 -7.26 13.14 -25.10
C GLU A 163 -8.03 12.00 -24.43
N TYR A 164 -7.34 11.08 -23.77
CA TYR A 164 -7.99 10.00 -23.03
C TYR A 164 -8.94 10.55 -21.96
N ALA A 165 -8.53 11.56 -21.20
CA ALA A 165 -9.33 12.16 -20.14
C ALA A 165 -10.64 12.80 -20.65
N LYS A 166 -10.70 13.25 -21.92
CA LYS A 166 -11.92 13.79 -22.52
C LYS A 166 -13.00 12.74 -22.76
N THR A 167 -12.61 11.49 -22.95
CA THR A 167 -13.53 10.39 -23.30
C THR A 167 -13.66 9.36 -22.18
N ALA A 168 -12.77 9.39 -21.18
CA ALA A 168 -12.78 8.45 -20.08
C ALA A 168 -13.92 8.72 -19.11
N CYS A 169 -14.66 7.66 -18.77
CA CYS A 169 -15.56 7.71 -17.62
C CYS A 169 -14.73 7.58 -16.34
N ILE A 170 -14.60 8.69 -15.61
CA ILE A 170 -13.83 8.73 -14.36
C ILE A 170 -14.77 8.45 -13.20
N SER A 171 -14.55 7.32 -12.52
CA SER A 171 -15.19 6.99 -11.25
C SER A 171 -14.17 6.95 -10.13
N CYS A 172 -14.39 7.75 -9.09
CA CYS A 172 -13.51 7.80 -7.92
C CYS A 172 -14.04 6.87 -6.83
N ASN A 173 -13.32 5.78 -6.58
CA ASN A 173 -13.73 4.82 -5.56
C ASN A 173 -13.77 5.44 -4.16
N ALA A 174 -12.82 6.30 -3.82
CA ALA A 174 -12.77 6.97 -2.52
C ALA A 174 -14.03 7.82 -2.25
N LEU A 175 -14.56 8.50 -3.28
CA LEU A 175 -15.83 9.23 -3.18
C LEU A 175 -17.03 8.29 -3.05
N ASN A 176 -17.02 7.17 -3.78
CA ASN A 176 -18.13 6.21 -3.77
C ASN A 176 -18.27 5.53 -2.41
N ILE A 177 -17.17 5.15 -1.76
CA ILE A 177 -17.16 4.50 -0.44
C ILE A 177 -17.03 5.49 0.72
N LYS A 178 -16.95 6.79 0.43
CA LYS A 178 -16.74 7.87 1.42
C LYS A 178 -15.49 7.64 2.29
N GLU A 179 -14.41 7.26 1.64
CA GLU A 179 -13.10 7.05 2.28
C GLU A 179 -12.48 8.38 2.67
N ILE A 180 -11.74 8.38 3.78
CA ILE A 180 -10.81 9.45 4.14
C ILE A 180 -9.42 8.84 4.39
N TYR A 181 -8.39 9.58 4.08
CA TYR A 181 -7.00 9.26 4.33
C TYR A 181 -6.41 10.28 5.29
N ILE A 182 -5.75 9.81 6.35
CA ILE A 182 -5.02 10.66 7.30
C ILE A 182 -3.54 10.29 7.18
N GLY A 183 -2.71 11.25 6.77
CA GLY A 183 -1.27 11.08 6.69
C GLY A 183 -0.61 11.06 8.07
N ALA A 184 0.61 10.55 8.14
CA ALA A 184 1.41 10.56 9.36
C ALA A 184 1.71 11.98 9.89
N ASP A 185 1.64 12.98 9.02
CA ASP A 185 1.74 14.41 9.29
C ASP A 185 0.42 15.06 9.75
N GLY A 186 -0.64 14.26 9.85
CA GLY A 186 -1.96 14.68 10.30
C GLY A 186 -2.86 15.29 9.22
N PHE A 187 -2.40 15.44 7.99
CA PHE A 187 -3.26 15.96 6.92
C PHE A 187 -4.34 14.96 6.52
N VAL A 188 -5.54 15.47 6.29
CA VAL A 188 -6.73 14.71 5.92
C VAL A 188 -7.05 14.95 4.45
N PHE A 189 -7.16 13.86 3.69
CA PHE A 189 -7.49 13.86 2.26
C PHE A 189 -8.59 12.85 1.95
N PRO A 190 -9.31 13.02 0.82
CA PRO A 190 -10.24 11.99 0.35
C PRO A 190 -9.57 10.66 -0.01
N CYS A 191 -8.27 10.64 -0.31
CA CYS A 191 -7.50 9.43 -0.59
C CYS A 191 -5.99 9.66 -0.47
N GLY A 192 -5.22 8.58 -0.30
CA GLY A 192 -3.76 8.62 -0.17
C GLY A 192 -3.03 9.18 -1.40
N TRP A 193 -3.58 9.02 -2.60
CA TRP A 193 -2.98 9.56 -3.83
C TRP A 193 -2.87 11.08 -3.84
N LEU A 194 -3.83 11.79 -3.24
CA LEU A 194 -3.76 13.24 -3.12
C LEU A 194 -2.71 13.68 -2.08
N HIS A 195 -2.54 12.91 -1.01
CA HIS A 195 -1.49 13.15 -0.02
C HIS A 195 -0.10 13.01 -0.65
N ASP A 196 0.14 11.93 -1.40
CA ASP A 196 1.42 11.72 -2.08
C ASP A 196 1.79 12.83 -3.06
N ARG A 197 0.79 13.47 -3.69
CA ARG A 197 1.01 14.62 -4.57
C ARG A 197 1.49 15.87 -3.83
N LEU A 198 1.15 16.02 -2.55
CA LEU A 198 1.62 17.16 -1.74
C LEU A 198 3.12 17.08 -1.44
N TYR A 199 3.65 15.85 -1.24
CA TYR A 199 5.03 15.62 -0.80
C TYR A 199 5.92 14.96 -1.84
N GLY A 200 5.40 14.68 -3.00
CA GLY A 200 6.19 14.07 -4.07
C GLY A 200 7.40 14.92 -4.44
N PRO A 201 8.56 14.31 -4.84
CA PRO A 201 9.68 15.08 -5.34
C PRO A 201 9.20 16.01 -6.46
N GLU A 202 9.76 17.22 -6.48
CA GLU A 202 9.47 18.23 -7.50
C GLU A 202 9.79 17.67 -8.89
N VAL A 203 8.81 17.06 -9.51
CA VAL A 203 8.83 16.79 -10.95
C VAL A 203 8.04 17.95 -11.54
N ASP A 204 8.69 18.96 -12.06
CA ASP A 204 8.17 20.05 -12.90
C ASP A 204 6.71 20.47 -12.61
N GLY A 205 6.33 20.47 -11.42
CA GLY A 205 4.93 20.42 -11.20
C GLY A 205 4.46 21.12 -9.98
N THR A 206 4.89 22.16 -9.82
CA THR A 206 4.24 23.26 -9.11
C THR A 206 2.71 23.26 -9.28
N ALA A 207 2.16 22.77 -10.39
CA ALA A 207 0.71 22.79 -10.64
C ALA A 207 -0.09 21.91 -9.66
N ASP A 208 0.28 20.66 -9.45
CA ASP A 208 -0.45 19.76 -8.55
C ASP A 208 -0.32 20.20 -7.09
N GLN A 209 0.87 20.57 -6.66
CA GLN A 209 1.12 21.06 -5.30
C GLN A 209 0.42 22.40 -5.04
N ILE A 210 0.46 23.32 -6.02
CA ILE A 210 -0.25 24.59 -5.94
C ILE A 210 -1.76 24.35 -5.85
N LEU A 211 -2.30 23.47 -6.69
CA LEU A 211 -3.72 23.13 -6.67
C LEU A 211 -4.12 22.54 -5.31
N ILE A 212 -3.38 21.57 -4.78
CA ILE A 212 -3.68 20.95 -3.48
C ILE A 212 -3.59 21.98 -2.36
N LYS A 213 -2.54 22.81 -2.32
CA LYS A 213 -2.39 23.88 -1.33
C LYS A 213 -3.56 24.89 -1.41
N ARG A 214 -3.99 25.23 -2.63
CA ARG A 214 -5.15 26.11 -2.84
C ARG A 214 -6.45 25.48 -2.35
N LEU A 215 -6.69 24.19 -2.64
CA LEU A 215 -7.84 23.44 -2.14
C LEU A 215 -7.85 23.39 -0.62
N MET A 216 -6.70 23.14 0.01
CA MET A 216 -6.57 23.15 1.47
C MET A 216 -6.91 24.54 2.06
N GLN A 217 -6.44 25.62 1.45
CA GLN A 217 -6.76 26.98 1.87
C GLN A 217 -8.26 27.27 1.74
N GLN A 218 -8.87 26.89 0.62
CA GLN A 218 -10.33 27.04 0.39
C GLN A 218 -11.16 26.20 1.37
N SER A 219 -10.62 25.06 1.85
CA SER A 219 -11.25 24.21 2.86
C SER A 219 -11.10 24.71 4.30
N GLY A 220 -10.50 25.88 4.52
CA GLY A 220 -10.34 26.51 5.83
C GLY A 220 -8.94 26.37 6.44
N GLY A 221 -7.96 25.98 5.63
CA GLY A 221 -6.55 25.89 6.03
C GLY A 221 -6.24 24.77 7.04
N LEU A 222 -5.07 24.84 7.67
CA LEU A 222 -4.60 23.83 8.62
C LEU A 222 -5.61 23.47 9.73
N PRO A 223 -6.35 24.43 10.34
CA PRO A 223 -7.30 24.07 11.39
C PRO A 223 -8.42 23.11 10.96
N ARG A 224 -8.70 23.01 9.66
CA ARG A 224 -9.74 22.12 9.11
C ARG A 224 -9.23 20.98 8.27
N THR A 225 -7.96 21.01 7.89
CA THR A 225 -7.36 19.99 7.00
C THR A 225 -6.28 19.16 7.68
N ASN A 226 -5.95 19.45 8.96
CA ASN A 226 -4.92 18.72 9.69
C ASN A 226 -5.36 18.44 11.12
N VAL A 227 -5.35 17.16 11.51
CA VAL A 227 -5.82 16.69 12.83
C VAL A 227 -4.96 17.16 14.00
N PHE A 228 -3.69 17.54 13.75
CA PHE A 228 -2.80 18.08 14.80
C PHE A 228 -3.01 19.57 15.04
N HIS A 229 -3.59 20.30 14.09
CA HIS A 229 -3.81 21.75 14.14
C HIS A 229 -5.27 22.14 14.29
N GLY A 230 -6.20 21.20 14.20
CA GLY A 230 -7.63 21.47 14.26
C GLY A 230 -8.37 20.60 15.25
N LYS A 231 -9.59 21.03 15.57
CA LYS A 231 -10.60 20.15 16.16
C LYS A 231 -11.41 19.61 14.99
N LEU A 232 -11.38 18.28 14.77
CA LEU A 232 -12.36 17.65 13.89
C LEU A 232 -13.74 17.88 14.52
N GLN A 233 -14.52 18.73 13.88
CA GLN A 233 -15.93 18.96 14.23
C GLN A 233 -16.81 17.97 13.49
#